data_2b6aaf391a775b1a54b668c4bd8266ca
#
_entry.id   2b6aaf391a775b1a54b668c4bd8266ca
#
_cell.length_a   1.000
_cell.length_b   1.000
_cell.length_c   1.000
_cell.angle_alpha   90.00
_cell.angle_beta   90.00
_cell.angle_gamma   90.00
#
_symmetry.space_group_name_H-M   'P 1'
#
loop_
_entity.id
_entity.type
_entity.pdbx_description
1 polymer ?
#
loop_
_entity_poly.entity_id
_entity_poly.type
_entity_poly.pdbx_seq_one_letter_code
_entity_poly.pdbx_strand_id
1 'polypeptide(L)'
;MPGNDPITAIVDQLAACAEQLTRLDTREADHHAILSGQLAELTGQASSIGQVVQEHAAALGHLTAPSPADRDTDGYHPAPAPAWWKLTADDRQEPVTRLRAWVEQVYRPGYGHLAAGLGSCWPSHDLCLYGLDILSELWSALYLQPARSPGLVSAQAEYQARILPALADQLRIETNRCGHPRSSAPAAGQPWSRP
;
A
#
# COMPACT_ATOMS: atom_id res chain seq x y z
N MET A 1 65.75 51.64 -9.50
CA MET A 1 64.65 50.70 -9.84
C MET A 1 65.17 49.33 -9.51
N PRO A 2 64.75 48.68 -8.43
CA PRO A 2 65.07 47.23 -8.21
C PRO A 2 64.30 46.44 -9.25
N GLY A 3 64.99 45.80 -10.18
CA GLY A 3 64.41 44.89 -11.15
C GLY A 3 63.87 43.67 -10.41
N ASN A 4 62.58 43.42 -10.51
CA ASN A 4 61.97 42.16 -10.08
C ASN A 4 62.62 41.04 -10.92
N ASP A 5 63.46 40.22 -10.25
CA ASP A 5 64.04 39.04 -10.88
C ASP A 5 62.89 38.05 -11.26
N PRO A 6 62.65 37.79 -12.54
CA PRO A 6 61.58 36.91 -13.00
C PRO A 6 61.62 35.49 -12.37
N ILE A 7 62.78 35.05 -11.95
CA ILE A 7 62.99 33.78 -11.29
C ILE A 7 62.37 33.81 -9.89
N THR A 8 62.53 34.89 -9.13
CA THR A 8 61.95 35.03 -7.80
C THR A 8 60.40 35.03 -7.89
N ALA A 9 59.81 35.71 -8.87
CA ALA A 9 58.37 35.71 -9.09
C ALA A 9 57.80 34.29 -9.39
N ILE A 10 58.51 33.47 -10.18
CA ILE A 10 58.15 32.10 -10.47
C ILE A 10 58.23 31.22 -9.21
N VAL A 11 59.26 31.37 -8.41
CA VAL A 11 59.44 30.62 -7.14
C VAL A 11 58.31 30.95 -6.18
N ASP A 12 57.96 32.22 -6.02
CA ASP A 12 56.85 32.65 -5.16
C ASP A 12 55.50 32.10 -5.65
N GLN A 13 55.28 32.02 -6.96
CA GLN A 13 54.09 31.48 -7.55
C GLN A 13 54.00 29.94 -7.35
N LEU A 14 55.10 29.22 -7.48
CA LEU A 14 55.16 27.81 -7.18
C LEU A 14 54.91 27.52 -5.71
N ALA A 15 55.46 28.30 -4.79
CA ALA A 15 55.22 28.16 -3.37
C ALA A 15 53.70 28.40 -3.03
N ALA A 16 53.07 29.42 -3.63
CA ALA A 16 51.64 29.66 -3.47
C ALA A 16 50.77 28.49 -4.02
N CYS A 17 51.12 27.94 -5.16
CA CYS A 17 50.44 26.75 -5.69
C CYS A 17 50.62 25.50 -4.78
N ALA A 18 51.81 25.27 -4.24
CA ALA A 18 52.05 24.18 -3.31
C ALA A 18 51.20 24.33 -2.04
N GLU A 19 51.06 25.52 -1.53
CA GLU A 19 50.25 25.80 -0.35
C GLU A 19 48.74 25.60 -0.65
N GLN A 20 48.27 26.00 -1.84
CA GLN A 20 46.90 25.75 -2.28
C GLN A 20 46.61 24.25 -2.41
N LEU A 21 47.50 23.47 -2.99
CA LEU A 21 47.38 22.03 -3.10
C LEU A 21 47.27 21.34 -1.72
N THR A 22 48.12 21.77 -0.78
CA THR A 22 48.07 21.23 0.60
C THR A 22 46.75 21.55 1.29
N ARG A 23 46.21 22.73 1.06
CA ARG A 23 44.86 23.14 1.60
C ARG A 23 43.70 22.32 0.96
N LEU A 24 43.78 22.02 -0.33
CA LEU A 24 42.83 21.19 -1.01
C LEU A 24 42.88 19.75 -0.49
N ASP A 25 44.08 19.19 -0.36
CA ASP A 25 44.29 17.82 0.13
C ASP A 25 43.71 17.65 1.57
N THR A 26 43.97 18.64 2.44
CA THR A 26 43.39 18.68 3.79
C THR A 26 41.87 18.72 3.77
N ARG A 27 41.27 19.56 2.91
CA ARG A 27 39.81 19.64 2.76
C ARG A 27 39.20 18.33 2.24
N GLU A 28 39.85 17.70 1.30
CA GLU A 28 39.42 16.42 0.76
C GLU A 28 39.43 15.31 1.82
N ALA A 29 40.51 15.26 2.61
CA ALA A 29 40.64 14.34 3.74
C ALA A 29 39.51 14.57 4.79
N ASP A 30 39.22 15.83 5.14
CA ASP A 30 38.13 16.17 6.07
C ASP A 30 36.78 15.77 5.52
N HIS A 31 36.51 16.03 4.24
CA HIS A 31 35.26 15.61 3.58
C HIS A 31 35.10 14.09 3.58
N HIS A 32 36.17 13.35 3.28
CA HIS A 32 36.17 11.89 3.33
C HIS A 32 35.87 11.35 4.73
N ALA A 33 36.45 11.96 5.76
CA ALA A 33 36.20 11.56 7.14
C ALA A 33 34.70 11.80 7.52
N ILE A 34 34.13 12.95 7.16
CA ILE A 34 32.72 13.26 7.41
C ILE A 34 31.77 12.29 6.68
N LEU A 35 31.99 12.05 5.39
CA LEU A 35 31.20 11.13 4.60
C LEU A 35 31.28 9.69 5.12
N SER A 36 32.45 9.24 5.51
CA SER A 36 32.66 7.92 6.10
C SER A 36 31.90 7.76 7.42
N GLY A 37 31.88 8.81 8.26
CA GLY A 37 31.11 8.84 9.49
C GLY A 37 29.60 8.76 9.24
N GLN A 38 29.09 9.54 8.28
CA GLN A 38 27.66 9.53 7.90
C GLN A 38 27.25 8.16 7.33
N LEU A 39 28.08 7.54 6.51
CA LEU A 39 27.85 6.20 5.96
C LEU A 39 27.79 5.13 7.06
N ALA A 40 28.68 5.20 8.03
CA ALA A 40 28.66 4.28 9.18
C ALA A 40 27.39 4.45 10.02
N GLU A 41 26.95 5.68 10.25
CA GLU A 41 25.71 5.97 10.97
C GLU A 41 24.47 5.46 10.21
N LEU A 42 24.36 5.74 8.91
CA LEU A 42 23.25 5.23 8.07
C LEU A 42 23.22 3.71 8.03
N THR A 43 24.38 3.05 7.97
CA THR A 43 24.48 1.59 8.01
C THR A 43 23.99 1.04 9.36
N GLY A 44 24.32 1.70 10.46
CA GLY A 44 23.82 1.37 11.79
C GLY A 44 22.29 1.52 11.89
N GLN A 45 21.75 2.61 11.39
CA GLN A 45 20.29 2.84 11.36
C GLN A 45 19.59 1.79 10.50
N ALA A 46 20.08 1.47 9.31
CA ALA A 46 19.52 0.44 8.44
C ALA A 46 19.51 -0.94 9.11
N SER A 47 20.58 -1.29 9.83
CA SER A 47 20.67 -2.55 10.58
C SER A 47 19.64 -2.61 11.72
N SER A 48 19.47 -1.52 12.45
CA SER A 48 18.47 -1.41 13.52
C SER A 48 17.04 -1.55 12.99
N ILE A 49 16.72 -0.89 11.87
CA ILE A 49 15.43 -1.03 11.21
C ILE A 49 15.21 -2.48 10.75
N GLY A 50 16.23 -3.11 10.17
CA GLY A 50 16.17 -4.51 9.75
C GLY A 50 15.87 -5.46 10.92
N GLN A 51 16.44 -5.23 12.08
CA GLN A 51 16.17 -6.00 13.28
C GLN A 51 14.73 -5.82 13.77
N VAL A 52 14.23 -4.58 13.84
CA VAL A 52 12.84 -4.29 14.23
C VAL A 52 11.84 -4.94 13.27
N VAL A 53 12.12 -4.90 11.96
CA VAL A 53 11.28 -5.57 10.94
C VAL A 53 11.27 -7.09 11.15
N GLN A 54 12.40 -7.70 11.46
CA GLN A 54 12.49 -9.15 11.73
C GLN A 54 11.74 -9.52 13.02
N GLU A 55 11.87 -8.73 14.08
CA GLU A 55 11.13 -8.95 15.34
C GLU A 55 9.61 -8.84 15.12
N HIS A 56 9.15 -7.84 14.35
CA HIS A 56 7.75 -7.72 13.99
C HIS A 56 7.28 -8.87 13.09
N ALA A 57 8.06 -9.29 12.10
CA ALA A 57 7.73 -10.44 11.26
C ALA A 57 7.63 -11.74 12.06
N ALA A 58 8.52 -11.95 13.02
CA ALA A 58 8.44 -13.10 13.93
C ALA A 58 7.20 -13.03 14.84
N ALA A 59 6.89 -11.86 15.39
CA ALA A 59 5.69 -11.65 16.19
C ALA A 59 4.41 -11.91 15.37
N LEU A 60 4.35 -11.42 14.12
CA LEU A 60 3.24 -11.70 13.20
C LEU A 60 3.18 -13.19 12.84
N GLY A 61 4.31 -13.87 12.63
CA GLY A 61 4.35 -15.31 12.40
C GLY A 61 3.76 -16.14 13.54
N HIS A 62 3.96 -15.71 14.79
CA HIS A 62 3.32 -16.33 15.96
C HIS A 62 1.80 -16.06 16.04
N LEU A 63 1.34 -14.93 15.51
CA LEU A 63 -0.08 -14.58 15.48
C LEU A 63 -0.82 -15.27 14.32
N THR A 64 -0.10 -15.64 13.26
CA THR A 64 -0.67 -16.27 12.06
C THR A 64 -0.48 -17.79 12.03
N ALA A 65 0.30 -18.37 12.97
CA ALA A 65 0.39 -19.83 13.11
C ALA A 65 -0.97 -20.36 13.60
N PRO A 66 -1.73 -21.13 12.80
CA PRO A 66 -3.02 -21.66 13.24
C PRO A 66 -2.81 -22.57 14.44
N SER A 67 -3.42 -22.22 15.56
CA SER A 67 -3.47 -23.10 16.73
C SER A 67 -4.15 -24.41 16.31
N PRO A 68 -3.69 -25.58 16.78
CA PRO A 68 -4.38 -26.84 16.52
C PRO A 68 -5.85 -26.87 16.99
N ALA A 69 -6.22 -25.96 17.87
CA ALA A 69 -7.59 -25.79 18.38
C ALA A 69 -8.51 -24.97 17.45
N ASP A 70 -7.95 -24.26 16.42
CA ASP A 70 -8.73 -23.37 15.56
C ASP A 70 -9.27 -24.05 14.29
N ARG A 71 -9.13 -25.38 14.18
CA ARG A 71 -9.55 -26.11 12.98
C ARG A 71 -11.06 -26.30 12.80
N ASP A 72 -11.85 -25.97 13.81
CA ASP A 72 -13.32 -26.14 13.81
C ASP A 72 -14.09 -24.84 14.02
N THR A 73 -13.45 -23.67 13.97
CA THR A 73 -14.14 -22.39 14.05
C THR A 73 -14.48 -21.88 12.64
N ASP A 74 -15.72 -21.48 12.47
CA ASP A 74 -16.33 -20.84 11.27
C ASP A 74 -15.67 -19.47 10.92
N GLY A 75 -14.33 -19.44 10.98
CA GLY A 75 -13.51 -18.24 10.75
C GLY A 75 -13.19 -18.03 9.26
N TYR A 76 -12.64 -16.86 8.96
CA TYR A 76 -12.16 -16.53 7.63
C TYR A 76 -11.12 -17.54 7.12
N HIS A 77 -11.38 -18.13 5.97
CA HIS A 77 -10.43 -18.94 5.22
C HIS A 77 -10.04 -18.20 3.93
N PRO A 78 -8.75 -17.89 3.71
CA PRO A 78 -8.31 -17.24 2.48
C PRO A 78 -8.72 -18.04 1.25
N ALA A 79 -9.46 -17.41 0.35
CA ALA A 79 -9.76 -17.98 -0.95
C ALA A 79 -8.62 -17.67 -1.94
N PRO A 80 -8.32 -18.55 -2.92
CA PRO A 80 -7.39 -18.19 -3.98
C PRO A 80 -7.88 -16.95 -4.73
N ALA A 81 -7.01 -15.93 -4.84
CA ALA A 81 -7.34 -14.72 -5.57
C ALA A 81 -7.55 -15.03 -7.06
N PRO A 82 -8.65 -14.59 -7.68
CA PRO A 82 -8.86 -14.79 -9.10
C PRO A 82 -7.79 -14.03 -9.90
N ALA A 83 -7.10 -14.73 -10.78
CA ALA A 83 -6.16 -14.08 -11.69
C ALA A 83 -6.93 -13.42 -12.84
N TRP A 84 -7.69 -12.35 -12.57
CA TRP A 84 -8.63 -11.69 -13.48
C TRP A 84 -8.07 -11.47 -14.89
N TRP A 85 -6.76 -11.15 -15.00
CA TRP A 85 -6.06 -10.93 -16.29
C TRP A 85 -5.83 -12.19 -17.12
N LYS A 86 -6.02 -13.38 -16.52
CA LYS A 86 -5.82 -14.68 -17.20
C LYS A 86 -7.13 -15.40 -17.46
N LEU A 87 -8.23 -14.97 -16.82
CA LEU A 87 -9.51 -15.65 -16.94
C LEU A 87 -10.13 -15.40 -18.32
N THR A 88 -10.58 -16.47 -18.96
CA THR A 88 -11.45 -16.39 -20.13
C THR A 88 -12.85 -15.86 -19.74
N ALA A 89 -13.69 -15.53 -20.71
CA ALA A 89 -15.05 -15.08 -20.43
C ALA A 89 -15.87 -16.10 -19.65
N ASP A 90 -15.67 -17.39 -19.94
CA ASP A 90 -16.38 -18.49 -19.26
C ASP A 90 -15.86 -18.71 -17.85
N ASP A 91 -14.54 -18.67 -17.65
CA ASP A 91 -13.91 -18.84 -16.34
C ASP A 91 -14.20 -17.67 -15.38
N ARG A 92 -14.54 -16.50 -15.90
CA ARG A 92 -14.93 -15.33 -15.10
C ARG A 92 -16.32 -15.46 -14.45
N GLN A 93 -17.19 -16.31 -14.94
CA GLN A 93 -18.58 -16.36 -14.49
C GLN A 93 -18.71 -16.72 -13.01
N GLU A 94 -17.97 -17.72 -12.55
CA GLU A 94 -18.04 -18.15 -11.14
C GLU A 94 -17.51 -17.09 -10.19
N PRO A 95 -16.28 -16.53 -10.34
CA PRO A 95 -15.79 -15.43 -9.49
C PRO A 95 -16.67 -14.18 -9.52
N VAL A 96 -17.20 -13.80 -10.69
CA VAL A 96 -18.14 -12.67 -10.81
C VAL A 96 -19.45 -12.95 -10.08
N THR A 97 -19.95 -14.17 -10.13
CA THR A 97 -21.19 -14.54 -9.41
C THR A 97 -21.01 -14.47 -7.91
N ARG A 98 -19.88 -14.96 -7.38
CA ARG A 98 -19.51 -14.85 -5.97
C ARG A 98 -19.38 -13.39 -5.53
N LEU A 99 -18.68 -12.58 -6.33
CA LEU A 99 -18.50 -11.16 -6.06
C LEU A 99 -19.83 -10.39 -6.11
N ARG A 100 -20.72 -10.75 -7.05
CA ARG A 100 -22.07 -10.18 -7.13
C ARG A 100 -22.90 -10.49 -5.88
N ALA A 101 -22.84 -11.72 -5.39
CA ALA A 101 -23.52 -12.09 -4.15
C ALA A 101 -23.03 -11.24 -2.97
N TRP A 102 -21.72 -11.03 -2.82
CA TRP A 102 -21.16 -10.17 -1.79
C TRP A 102 -21.59 -8.70 -1.97
N VAL A 103 -21.58 -8.17 -3.19
CA VAL A 103 -22.03 -6.79 -3.46
C VAL A 103 -23.48 -6.59 -3.04
N GLU A 104 -24.36 -7.52 -3.35
CA GLU A 104 -25.80 -7.40 -3.03
C GLU A 104 -26.11 -7.67 -1.56
N GLN A 105 -25.37 -8.58 -0.90
CA GLN A 105 -25.64 -8.98 0.48
C GLN A 105 -24.92 -8.10 1.51
N VAL A 106 -23.74 -7.57 1.18
CA VAL A 106 -22.87 -6.87 2.11
C VAL A 106 -22.63 -5.42 1.68
N TYR A 107 -22.11 -5.21 0.47
CA TYR A 107 -21.64 -3.90 0.04
C TYR A 107 -22.78 -2.88 -0.07
N ARG A 108 -23.83 -3.18 -0.82
CA ARG A 108 -24.97 -2.27 -1.00
C ARG A 108 -25.72 -1.99 0.29
N PRO A 109 -26.12 -2.98 1.10
CA PRO A 109 -26.84 -2.71 2.34
C PRO A 109 -25.97 -2.05 3.41
N GLY A 110 -24.70 -2.43 3.49
CA GLY A 110 -23.80 -2.02 4.58
C GLY A 110 -23.20 -0.63 4.41
N TYR A 111 -23.01 -0.16 3.16
CA TYR A 111 -22.20 1.03 2.89
C TYR A 111 -22.97 2.18 2.21
N GLY A 112 -24.28 2.11 2.15
CA GLY A 112 -25.17 3.24 1.85
C GLY A 112 -24.75 4.11 0.66
N HIS A 113 -24.37 5.35 0.94
CA HIS A 113 -24.00 6.33 -0.08
C HIS A 113 -22.72 5.97 -0.87
N LEU A 114 -21.78 5.25 -0.27
CA LEU A 114 -20.56 4.78 -0.96
C LEU A 114 -20.93 3.74 -2.01
N ALA A 115 -21.80 2.80 -1.65
CA ALA A 115 -22.25 1.75 -2.55
C ALA A 115 -23.24 2.26 -3.63
N ALA A 116 -24.00 3.32 -3.35
CA ALA A 116 -24.93 3.91 -4.29
C ALA A 116 -24.26 4.45 -5.57
N GLY A 117 -22.97 4.80 -5.48
CA GLY A 117 -22.19 5.24 -6.63
C GLY A 117 -21.79 4.12 -7.61
N LEU A 118 -21.91 2.85 -7.24
CA LEU A 118 -21.56 1.71 -8.07
C LEU A 118 -22.63 1.45 -9.14
N GLY A 119 -22.31 1.72 -10.39
CA GLY A 119 -23.21 1.46 -11.53
C GLY A 119 -23.46 -0.03 -11.75
N SER A 120 -24.60 -0.40 -12.32
CA SER A 120 -25.00 -1.79 -12.58
C SER A 120 -24.08 -2.50 -13.59
N CYS A 121 -23.35 -1.75 -14.39
CA CYS A 121 -22.40 -2.25 -15.39
C CYS A 121 -21.03 -2.68 -14.80
N TRP A 122 -20.84 -2.58 -13.49
CA TRP A 122 -19.56 -2.88 -12.84
C TRP A 122 -18.96 -4.25 -13.20
N PRO A 123 -19.73 -5.32 -13.47
CA PRO A 123 -19.11 -6.62 -13.83
C PRO A 123 -18.40 -6.63 -15.17
N SER A 124 -18.65 -5.60 -16.00
CA SER A 124 -18.04 -5.44 -17.33
C SER A 124 -16.76 -4.61 -17.29
N HIS A 125 -16.34 -4.16 -16.10
CA HIS A 125 -15.17 -3.30 -15.92
C HIS A 125 -14.10 -4.02 -15.08
N ASP A 126 -12.95 -4.30 -15.69
CA ASP A 126 -11.87 -4.99 -14.98
C ASP A 126 -11.44 -4.27 -13.70
N LEU A 127 -11.34 -2.93 -13.73
CA LEU A 127 -11.02 -2.14 -12.53
C LEU A 127 -12.03 -2.34 -11.40
N CYS A 128 -13.31 -2.48 -11.74
CA CYS A 128 -14.36 -2.77 -10.74
C CYS A 128 -14.21 -4.18 -10.18
N LEU A 129 -13.87 -5.16 -11.00
CA LEU A 129 -13.64 -6.53 -10.54
C LEU A 129 -12.48 -6.59 -9.55
N TYR A 130 -11.34 -5.96 -9.87
CA TYR A 130 -10.20 -5.89 -8.95
C TYR A 130 -10.54 -5.14 -7.65
N GLY A 131 -11.17 -3.98 -7.75
CA GLY A 131 -11.49 -3.17 -6.58
C GLY A 131 -12.48 -3.83 -5.64
N LEU A 132 -13.53 -4.46 -6.16
CA LEU A 132 -14.53 -5.17 -5.37
C LEU A 132 -13.99 -6.48 -4.79
N ASP A 133 -13.11 -7.18 -5.50
CA ASP A 133 -12.43 -8.36 -5.00
C ASP A 133 -11.58 -8.03 -3.77
N ILE A 134 -10.74 -6.99 -3.86
CA ILE A 134 -9.96 -6.50 -2.72
C ILE A 134 -10.87 -6.09 -1.55
N LEU A 135 -11.96 -5.37 -1.82
CA LEU A 135 -12.89 -4.95 -0.77
C LEU A 135 -13.56 -6.14 -0.09
N SER A 136 -13.97 -7.17 -0.86
CA SER A 136 -14.64 -8.36 -0.32
C SER A 136 -13.70 -9.23 0.51
N GLU A 137 -12.46 -9.41 0.08
CA GLU A 137 -11.46 -10.17 0.83
C GLU A 137 -11.03 -9.48 2.12
N LEU A 138 -10.76 -8.17 2.05
CA LEU A 138 -10.47 -7.39 3.25
C LEU A 138 -11.65 -7.37 4.23
N TRP A 139 -12.88 -7.23 3.72
CA TRP A 139 -14.07 -7.31 4.56
C TRP A 139 -14.16 -8.67 5.25
N SER A 140 -13.99 -9.75 4.51
CA SER A 140 -14.03 -11.11 5.03
C SER A 140 -12.96 -11.34 6.09
N ALA A 141 -11.73 -10.94 5.81
CA ALA A 141 -10.62 -11.05 6.76
C ALA A 141 -10.85 -10.24 8.05
N LEU A 142 -11.54 -9.09 7.96
CA LEU A 142 -11.73 -8.17 9.08
C LEU A 142 -13.02 -8.44 9.90
N TYR A 143 -14.06 -8.95 9.28
CA TYR A 143 -15.39 -9.02 9.91
C TYR A 143 -15.89 -10.45 10.17
N LEU A 144 -15.28 -11.47 9.54
CA LEU A 144 -15.61 -12.88 9.80
C LEU A 144 -14.74 -13.52 10.90
N GLN A 145 -13.99 -12.71 11.66
CA GLN A 145 -13.21 -13.21 12.78
C GLN A 145 -14.11 -13.52 13.99
N PRO A 146 -13.87 -14.62 14.70
CA PRO A 146 -14.68 -15.02 15.84
C PRO A 146 -14.54 -14.09 17.04
N ALA A 147 -13.42 -13.37 17.13
CA ALA A 147 -13.14 -12.43 18.23
C ALA A 147 -12.42 -11.19 17.72
N ARG A 148 -12.62 -10.06 18.41
CA ARG A 148 -11.94 -8.80 18.08
C ARG A 148 -10.73 -8.60 18.99
N SER A 149 -9.54 -8.50 18.38
CA SER A 149 -8.33 -8.00 19.04
C SER A 149 -8.20 -6.48 18.85
N PRO A 150 -7.41 -5.76 19.67
CA PRO A 150 -7.13 -4.34 19.44
C PRO A 150 -6.57 -4.04 18.05
N GLY A 151 -5.70 -4.91 17.52
CA GLY A 151 -5.16 -4.80 16.17
C GLY A 151 -6.24 -4.93 15.10
N LEU A 152 -7.17 -5.88 15.26
CA LEU A 152 -8.29 -6.05 14.34
C LEU A 152 -9.23 -4.84 14.33
N VAL A 153 -9.53 -4.27 15.50
CA VAL A 153 -10.33 -3.03 15.60
C VAL A 153 -9.64 -1.87 14.90
N SER A 154 -8.33 -1.72 15.06
CA SER A 154 -7.54 -0.70 14.36
C SER A 154 -7.58 -0.91 12.84
N ALA A 155 -7.42 -2.15 12.36
CA ALA A 155 -7.50 -2.49 10.95
C ALA A 155 -8.91 -2.26 10.36
N GLN A 156 -9.98 -2.56 11.13
CA GLN A 156 -11.36 -2.23 10.76
C GLN A 156 -11.57 -0.72 10.61
N ALA A 157 -11.01 0.09 11.53
CA ALA A 157 -11.08 1.55 11.45
C ALA A 157 -10.34 2.08 10.20
N GLU A 158 -9.17 1.55 9.89
CA GLU A 158 -8.41 1.89 8.67
C GLU A 158 -9.19 1.53 7.39
N TYR A 159 -9.77 0.34 7.34
CA TYR A 159 -10.62 -0.10 6.23
C TYR A 159 -11.77 0.87 5.98
N GLN A 160 -12.49 1.26 7.04
CA GLN A 160 -13.64 2.17 6.96
C GLN A 160 -13.24 3.61 6.58
N ALA A 161 -12.14 4.11 7.15
CA ALA A 161 -11.76 5.51 7.00
C ALA A 161 -10.98 5.81 5.71
N ARG A 162 -10.23 4.84 5.19
CA ARG A 162 -9.28 5.07 4.09
C ARG A 162 -9.50 4.17 2.88
N ILE A 163 -9.55 2.86 3.09
CA ILE A 163 -9.55 1.91 1.97
C ILE A 163 -10.89 1.91 1.24
N LEU A 164 -11.95 1.72 1.98
CA LEU A 164 -13.31 1.64 1.44
C LEU A 164 -13.73 2.92 0.70
N PRO A 165 -13.59 4.15 1.24
CA PRO A 165 -13.99 5.35 0.51
C PRO A 165 -13.16 5.59 -0.75
N ALA A 166 -11.86 5.33 -0.71
CA ALA A 166 -10.97 5.50 -1.86
C ALA A 166 -11.33 4.57 -3.02
N LEU A 167 -11.54 3.28 -2.73
CA LEU A 167 -11.97 2.32 -3.75
C LEU A 167 -13.39 2.60 -4.23
N ALA A 168 -14.33 2.95 -3.34
CA ALA A 168 -15.70 3.32 -3.73
C ALA A 168 -15.72 4.50 -4.71
N ASP A 169 -14.87 5.51 -4.51
CA ASP A 169 -14.76 6.64 -5.43
C ASP A 169 -14.20 6.22 -6.79
N GLN A 170 -13.17 5.38 -6.84
CA GLN A 170 -12.65 4.81 -8.09
C GLN A 170 -13.72 4.02 -8.85
N LEU A 171 -14.45 3.15 -8.17
CA LEU A 171 -15.54 2.35 -8.75
C LEU A 171 -16.65 3.23 -9.32
N ARG A 172 -17.02 4.28 -8.60
CA ARG A 172 -17.99 5.29 -9.05
C ARG A 172 -17.53 6.02 -10.31
N ILE A 173 -16.27 6.46 -10.33
CA ILE A 173 -15.69 7.15 -11.49
C ILE A 173 -15.68 6.23 -12.70
N GLU A 174 -15.25 4.98 -12.54
CA GLU A 174 -15.18 4.01 -13.62
C GLU A 174 -16.55 3.71 -14.22
N THR A 175 -17.53 3.41 -13.38
CA THR A 175 -18.90 3.09 -13.85
C THR A 175 -19.68 4.31 -14.37
N ASN A 176 -19.30 5.54 -14.00
CA ASN A 176 -19.90 6.76 -14.55
C ASN A 176 -19.33 7.18 -15.92
N ARG A 177 -18.12 6.74 -16.24
CA ARG A 177 -17.46 7.06 -17.53
C ARG A 177 -17.84 6.13 -18.67
N CYS A 178 -18.44 4.97 -18.36
CA CYS A 178 -18.82 4.02 -19.37
C CYS A 178 -20.10 4.48 -20.11
N GLY A 179 -20.14 4.25 -21.44
CA GLY A 179 -21.30 4.50 -22.28
C GLY A 179 -22.41 3.45 -22.18
N HIS A 180 -22.37 2.55 -21.20
CA HIS A 180 -23.40 1.55 -21.00
C HIS A 180 -24.71 2.19 -20.51
N PRO A 181 -25.88 1.77 -21.00
CA PRO A 181 -27.15 2.26 -20.53
C PRO A 181 -27.27 1.96 -19.02
N ARG A 182 -27.49 3.01 -18.22
CA ARG A 182 -27.77 2.87 -16.79
C ARG A 182 -29.07 2.10 -16.67
N SER A 183 -29.02 0.85 -16.24
CA SER A 183 -30.21 0.16 -15.77
C SER A 183 -30.80 0.98 -14.62
N SER A 184 -32.01 1.50 -14.79
CA SER A 184 -32.73 2.21 -13.73
C SER A 184 -32.80 1.29 -12.50
N ALA A 185 -32.13 1.69 -11.41
CA ALA A 185 -32.21 0.98 -10.14
C ALA A 185 -33.71 0.87 -9.74
N PRO A 186 -34.13 -0.29 -9.23
CA PRO A 186 -35.48 -0.35 -8.62
C PRO A 186 -35.51 0.65 -7.47
N ALA A 187 -36.59 1.44 -7.42
CA ALA A 187 -36.83 2.48 -6.45
C ALA A 187 -36.62 1.96 -5.02
N ALA A 188 -35.76 2.64 -4.27
CA ALA A 188 -35.57 2.42 -2.85
C ALA A 188 -36.93 2.61 -2.13
N GLY A 189 -37.47 1.54 -1.60
CA GLY A 189 -38.75 1.63 -0.89
C GLY A 189 -39.21 0.29 -0.32
N GLN A 190 -38.44 -0.25 0.64
CA GLN A 190 -39.09 -1.10 1.66
C GLN A 190 -38.41 -0.86 3.01
N PRO A 191 -39.20 -0.54 4.06
CA PRO A 191 -38.70 -0.33 5.40
C PRO A 191 -38.24 -1.66 6.01
N TRP A 192 -37.09 -1.62 6.71
CA TRP A 192 -36.54 -2.73 7.48
C TRP A 192 -37.53 -3.23 8.52
N SER A 193 -38.07 -4.42 8.34
CA SER A 193 -38.68 -5.19 9.45
C SER A 193 -37.55 -6.01 10.10
N ARG A 194 -37.22 -5.66 11.34
CA ARG A 194 -36.35 -6.48 12.19
C ARG A 194 -37.05 -7.78 12.56
N PRO A 195 -36.32 -8.91 12.59
CA PRO A 195 -36.76 -10.12 13.30
C PRO A 195 -36.69 -9.96 14.82
#